data_aeb251bd7871d10ba73670acd33d0f57
#
_entry.id   aeb251bd7871d10ba73670acd33d0f57
#
_cell.length_a   1.000
_cell.length_b   1.000
_cell.length_c   1.000
_cell.angle_alpha   90.00
_cell.angle_beta   90.00
_cell.angle_gamma   90.00
#
_symmetry.space_group_name_H-M   'P 1'
#
loop_
_entity.id
_entity.type
_entity.pdbx_description
1 polymer ?
#
loop_
_entity_poly.entity_id
_entity_poly.type
_entity_poly.pdbx_seq_one_letter_code
_entity_poly.pdbx_strand_id
1 'polypeptide(L)'
;MARKEKRNVRFDNRHVRLRTGETQKKNGYEYRWTTPDGKRHSIFTTTLDSLRDMEAELAVDKHDGIKTDVKGLTVNDCFNLWKELKRGIKDSTFKNYIYMYEMFVMPTFGKKRIVQVVKSDVKRFYNNLCDVEHLKISTIDNIHNVLHQVFQVAVDDNYIRANPCDKMLKELKVAHGHEVEKRKALSEAQQNLFLQFLLDTERYNHWYPVFYILLNTGMRVGELTGLRWRDVDFDAGFISVNHTLVYYNHRDELGTYFSINTPKTDAGKREIPMIEGVRNAFELERQHQKENGIVSKSRIDGFEDFIFVNRNGEVQHQGTLNKALKRIARDCNDKVLLEQDIEDNPVLLPNFSCHILRHTFATRLCEAGVNLKVIQDILGHVDVSTTMNIYVDAMKELKKKEMSAFSSRTGPSGSAGMTLEELSQVKTTEQWTTA
;
A
#
# COMPACT_ATOMS: atom_id res chain seq x y z
N MET A 1 -41.49 58.59 17.83
CA MET A 1 -40.60 59.30 16.92
C MET A 1 -39.20 58.68 17.05
N ALA A 2 -38.79 57.87 16.11
CA ALA A 2 -37.47 57.24 16.12
C ALA A 2 -36.42 58.27 15.65
N ARG A 3 -35.44 58.55 16.50
CA ARG A 3 -34.30 59.42 16.22
C ARG A 3 -33.46 58.77 15.09
N LYS A 4 -33.50 59.33 13.88
CA LYS A 4 -32.56 58.98 12.79
C LYS A 4 -31.14 59.35 13.26
N GLU A 5 -30.33 58.39 13.65
CA GLU A 5 -28.89 58.58 13.82
C GLU A 5 -28.31 59.11 12.51
N LYS A 6 -27.78 60.32 12.52
CA LYS A 6 -26.96 60.89 11.44
C LYS A 6 -25.69 60.05 11.35
N ARG A 7 -25.62 59.10 10.40
CA ARG A 7 -24.40 58.41 10.08
C ARG A 7 -23.35 59.42 9.60
N ASN A 8 -22.35 59.68 10.42
CA ASN A 8 -21.22 60.52 10.03
C ASN A 8 -20.51 59.85 8.84
N VAL A 9 -20.65 60.43 7.66
CA VAL A 9 -19.96 59.97 6.44
C VAL A 9 -18.50 60.37 6.59
N ARG A 10 -17.59 59.40 6.51
CA ARG A 10 -16.15 59.61 6.60
C ARG A 10 -15.55 59.58 5.20
N PHE A 11 -14.55 60.45 4.98
CA PHE A 11 -13.81 60.55 3.73
C PHE A 11 -12.32 60.37 4.04
N ASP A 12 -11.55 59.90 3.06
CA ASP A 12 -10.08 59.90 3.10
C ASP A 12 -9.52 61.26 2.69
N ASN A 13 -8.20 61.37 2.69
CA ASN A 13 -7.47 62.61 2.28
C ASN A 13 -7.63 62.95 0.78
N ARG A 14 -8.18 62.01 -0.04
CA ARG A 14 -8.50 62.20 -1.45
C ARG A 14 -10.00 62.44 -1.71
N HIS A 15 -10.75 62.73 -0.65
CA HIS A 15 -12.20 62.89 -0.68
C HIS A 15 -12.99 61.67 -1.16
N VAL A 16 -12.42 60.44 -1.06
CA VAL A 16 -13.13 59.24 -1.34
C VAL A 16 -13.87 58.77 -0.09
N ARG A 17 -15.18 58.45 -0.24
CA ARG A 17 -16.02 58.01 0.86
C ARG A 17 -15.59 56.65 1.39
N LEU A 18 -15.28 56.58 2.69
CA LEU A 18 -14.96 55.36 3.41
C LEU A 18 -16.26 54.62 3.84
N ARG A 19 -16.25 53.30 3.70
CA ARG A 19 -17.33 52.41 4.13
C ARG A 19 -17.26 52.18 5.64
N THR A 20 -18.31 51.55 6.22
CA THR A 20 -18.32 51.13 7.61
C THR A 20 -17.21 50.09 7.86
N GLY A 21 -16.36 50.34 8.85
CA GLY A 21 -15.20 49.49 9.14
C GLY A 21 -13.88 49.99 8.51
N GLU A 22 -13.93 50.72 7.38
CA GLU A 22 -12.73 51.29 6.73
C GLU A 22 -12.19 52.50 7.52
N THR A 23 -10.90 52.62 7.65
CA THR A 23 -10.20 53.74 8.27
C THR A 23 -8.87 54.01 7.55
N GLN A 24 -8.62 55.27 7.22
CA GLN A 24 -7.32 55.68 6.69
C GLN A 24 -6.29 55.74 7.82
N LYS A 25 -5.11 55.24 7.60
CA LYS A 25 -3.93 55.33 8.47
C LYS A 25 -2.83 56.09 7.77
N LYS A 26 -1.72 56.40 8.49
CA LYS A 26 -0.61 57.17 7.96
C LYS A 26 0.01 56.57 6.66
N ASN A 27 0.07 55.23 6.56
CA ASN A 27 0.71 54.50 5.46
C ASN A 27 -0.23 53.62 4.66
N GLY A 28 -1.56 53.78 4.75
CA GLY A 28 -2.53 52.95 4.03
C GLY A 28 -3.93 52.98 4.65
N TYR A 29 -4.67 51.91 4.45
CA TYR A 29 -6.06 51.77 4.85
C TYR A 29 -6.23 50.51 5.67
N GLU A 30 -7.11 50.57 6.68
CA GLU A 30 -7.46 49.46 7.57
C GLU A 30 -8.96 49.22 7.54
N TYR A 31 -9.37 47.98 7.39
CA TYR A 31 -10.74 47.52 7.57
C TYR A 31 -10.83 46.67 8.82
N ARG A 32 -11.84 46.98 9.68
CA ARG A 32 -12.11 46.28 10.94
C ARG A 32 -13.49 45.69 10.93
N TRP A 33 -13.58 44.41 11.37
CA TRP A 33 -14.83 43.73 11.56
C TRP A 33 -14.81 42.93 12.86
N THR A 34 -16.01 42.52 13.31
CA THR A 34 -16.19 41.66 14.47
C THR A 34 -16.86 40.36 14.00
N THR A 35 -16.37 39.22 14.41
CA THR A 35 -16.97 37.92 14.15
C THR A 35 -18.13 37.66 15.10
N PRO A 36 -19.05 36.69 14.80
CA PRO A 36 -20.20 36.40 15.66
C PRO A 36 -19.83 35.99 17.10
N ASP A 37 -18.63 35.41 17.30
CA ASP A 37 -18.05 35.07 18.61
C ASP A 37 -17.47 36.29 19.37
N GLY A 38 -17.63 37.50 18.83
CA GLY A 38 -17.21 38.77 19.46
C GLY A 38 -15.74 39.14 19.25
N LYS A 39 -14.97 38.36 18.54
CA LYS A 39 -13.55 38.68 18.23
C LYS A 39 -13.42 39.76 17.18
N ARG A 40 -12.49 40.69 17.42
CA ARG A 40 -12.21 41.80 16.51
C ARG A 40 -11.02 41.44 15.61
N HIS A 41 -11.21 41.65 14.31
CA HIS A 41 -10.20 41.42 13.28
C HIS A 41 -9.95 42.69 12.49
N SER A 42 -8.76 42.81 11.88
CA SER A 42 -8.43 43.89 10.96
C SER A 42 -7.58 43.43 9.83
N ILE A 43 -7.71 44.09 8.68
CA ILE A 43 -6.81 43.96 7.50
C ILE A 43 -6.25 45.33 7.21
N PHE A 44 -4.96 45.38 6.86
CA PHE A 44 -4.27 46.59 6.45
C PHE A 44 -3.74 46.42 5.04
N THR A 45 -3.92 47.45 4.21
CA THR A 45 -3.40 47.53 2.84
C THR A 45 -2.85 48.93 2.57
N THR A 46 -1.99 49.05 1.56
CA THR A 46 -1.42 50.35 1.18
C THR A 46 -2.38 51.19 0.34
N THR A 47 -3.35 50.58 -0.35
CA THR A 47 -4.32 51.28 -1.20
C THR A 47 -5.76 50.93 -0.80
N LEU A 48 -6.71 51.85 -1.04
CA LEU A 48 -8.12 51.62 -0.76
C LEU A 48 -8.74 50.60 -1.66
N ASP A 49 -8.30 50.50 -2.92
CA ASP A 49 -8.79 49.53 -3.88
C ASP A 49 -8.44 48.10 -3.44
N SER A 50 -7.17 47.85 -3.10
CA SER A 50 -6.75 46.54 -2.53
C SER A 50 -7.49 46.19 -1.23
N LEU A 51 -7.84 47.21 -0.39
CA LEU A 51 -8.65 46.95 0.79
C LEU A 51 -10.03 46.46 0.41
N ARG A 52 -10.66 47.07 -0.58
CA ARG A 52 -12.00 46.75 -1.05
C ARG A 52 -12.08 45.41 -1.75
N ASP A 53 -11.03 45.02 -2.47
CA ASP A 53 -10.91 43.68 -3.04
C ASP A 53 -10.91 42.62 -1.93
N MET A 54 -10.10 42.84 -0.88
CA MET A 54 -10.07 41.95 0.28
C MET A 54 -11.39 41.95 1.08
N GLU A 55 -12.11 43.10 1.17
CA GLU A 55 -13.44 43.14 1.76
C GLU A 55 -14.46 42.32 0.96
N ALA A 56 -14.38 42.40 -0.37
CA ALA A 56 -15.25 41.60 -1.25
C ALA A 56 -14.98 40.09 -1.08
N GLU A 57 -13.72 39.69 -1.04
CA GLU A 57 -13.34 38.29 -0.74
C GLU A 57 -13.88 37.83 0.62
N LEU A 58 -13.71 38.64 1.68
CA LEU A 58 -14.26 38.36 3.01
C LEU A 58 -15.79 38.28 3.04
N ALA A 59 -16.47 39.08 2.24
CA ALA A 59 -17.92 39.02 2.14
C ALA A 59 -18.39 37.72 1.49
N VAL A 60 -17.67 37.28 0.45
CA VAL A 60 -17.92 35.98 -0.20
C VAL A 60 -17.59 34.84 0.77
N ASP A 61 -16.47 34.90 1.48
CA ASP A 61 -16.11 33.89 2.49
C ASP A 61 -17.18 33.77 3.59
N LYS A 62 -17.67 34.89 4.08
CA LYS A 62 -18.78 34.92 5.07
C LYS A 62 -20.08 34.35 4.50
N HIS A 63 -20.39 34.66 3.25
CA HIS A 63 -21.58 34.13 2.58
C HIS A 63 -21.48 32.60 2.43
N ASP A 64 -20.30 32.10 2.08
CA ASP A 64 -20.03 30.67 1.90
C ASP A 64 -19.78 29.94 3.24
N GLY A 65 -19.87 30.66 4.37
CA GLY A 65 -19.66 30.08 5.70
C GLY A 65 -18.21 29.78 6.07
N ILE A 66 -17.23 30.26 5.28
CA ILE A 66 -15.81 30.06 5.56
C ILE A 66 -15.40 30.85 6.81
N LYS A 67 -14.71 30.19 7.73
CA LYS A 67 -14.21 30.81 8.97
C LYS A 67 -13.02 31.74 8.66
N THR A 68 -13.20 33.02 8.90
CA THR A 68 -12.19 34.05 8.59
C THR A 68 -11.18 34.30 9.71
N ASP A 69 -11.37 33.66 10.86
CA ASP A 69 -10.54 33.80 12.07
C ASP A 69 -9.37 32.81 12.17
N VAL A 70 -9.26 31.89 11.20
CA VAL A 70 -8.28 30.80 11.19
C VAL A 70 -6.94 31.15 10.51
N LYS A 71 -6.63 32.45 10.33
CA LYS A 71 -5.43 32.92 9.62
C LYS A 71 -4.10 32.40 10.17
N GLY A 72 -4.06 32.00 11.44
CA GLY A 72 -2.87 31.44 12.10
C GLY A 72 -2.75 29.92 12.01
N LEU A 73 -3.80 29.23 11.61
CA LEU A 73 -3.87 27.76 11.64
C LEU A 73 -2.92 27.16 10.60
N THR A 74 -2.06 26.24 11.04
CA THR A 74 -1.12 25.53 10.19
C THR A 74 -1.66 24.18 9.73
N VAL A 75 -1.02 23.56 8.74
CA VAL A 75 -1.33 22.18 8.35
C VAL A 75 -1.06 21.21 9.51
N ASN A 76 -0.05 21.47 10.37
CA ASN A 76 0.23 20.70 11.57
C ASN A 76 -0.91 20.77 12.60
N ASP A 77 -1.54 21.92 12.74
CA ASP A 77 -2.68 22.07 13.66
C ASP A 77 -3.88 21.25 13.18
N CYS A 78 -4.16 21.27 11.87
CA CYS A 78 -5.18 20.41 11.27
C CYS A 78 -4.85 18.91 11.37
N PHE A 79 -3.57 18.54 11.29
CA PHE A 79 -3.16 17.16 11.55
C PHE A 79 -3.42 16.73 12.99
N ASN A 80 -3.13 17.57 13.97
CA ASN A 80 -3.42 17.28 15.38
C ASN A 80 -4.92 17.08 15.59
N LEU A 81 -5.74 17.94 14.99
CA LEU A 81 -7.21 17.80 15.02
C LEU A 81 -7.64 16.49 14.34
N TRP A 82 -7.13 16.17 13.15
CA TRP A 82 -7.37 14.90 12.47
C TRP A 82 -7.00 13.70 13.35
N LYS A 83 -5.85 13.75 14.02
CA LYS A 83 -5.37 12.69 14.92
C LYS A 83 -6.31 12.45 16.11
N GLU A 84 -6.87 13.51 16.67
CA GLU A 84 -7.86 13.42 17.76
C GLU A 84 -9.20 12.84 17.30
N LEU A 85 -9.66 13.23 16.11
CA LEU A 85 -10.97 12.85 15.59
C LEU A 85 -10.97 11.46 14.93
N LYS A 86 -9.83 11.00 14.41
CA LYS A 86 -9.78 9.77 13.59
C LYS A 86 -10.12 8.53 14.40
N ARG A 87 -11.13 7.79 13.94
CA ARG A 87 -11.60 6.52 14.52
C ARG A 87 -11.83 5.50 13.41
N GLY A 88 -12.01 4.24 13.79
CA GLY A 88 -12.46 3.18 12.87
C GLY A 88 -11.39 2.57 11.96
N ILE A 89 -10.13 2.99 12.06
CA ILE A 89 -9.01 2.38 11.34
C ILE A 89 -8.21 1.44 12.27
N LYS A 90 -7.46 0.49 11.69
CA LYS A 90 -6.58 -0.38 12.47
C LYS A 90 -5.43 0.43 13.07
N ASP A 91 -5.02 0.07 14.30
CA ASP A 91 -3.93 0.77 15.00
C ASP A 91 -2.65 0.83 14.17
N SER A 92 -2.24 -0.28 13.56
CA SER A 92 -1.07 -0.31 12.67
C SER A 92 -1.17 0.66 11.48
N THR A 93 -2.37 0.84 10.90
CA THR A 93 -2.60 1.81 9.83
C THR A 93 -2.52 3.24 10.36
N PHE A 94 -3.12 3.47 11.53
CA PHE A 94 -3.07 4.78 12.18
C PHE A 94 -1.63 5.19 12.52
N LYS A 95 -0.86 4.28 13.13
CA LYS A 95 0.56 4.52 13.45
C LYS A 95 1.41 4.76 12.18
N ASN A 96 1.11 4.06 11.09
CA ASN A 96 1.78 4.31 9.81
C ASN A 96 1.44 5.71 9.25
N TYR A 97 0.19 6.16 9.32
CA TYR A 97 -0.19 7.51 8.90
C TYR A 97 0.50 8.59 9.75
N ILE A 98 0.57 8.39 11.07
CA ILE A 98 1.33 9.28 11.95
C ILE A 98 2.80 9.32 11.54
N TYR A 99 3.42 8.15 11.30
CA TYR A 99 4.80 8.07 10.84
C TYR A 99 5.05 8.83 9.54
N MET A 100 4.22 8.60 8.53
CA MET A 100 4.34 9.26 7.23
C MET A 100 4.22 10.78 7.36
N TYR A 101 3.28 11.25 8.16
CA TYR A 101 3.10 12.68 8.38
C TYR A 101 4.26 13.31 9.15
N GLU A 102 4.62 12.75 10.30
CA GLU A 102 5.66 13.30 11.18
C GLU A 102 7.04 13.28 10.52
N MET A 103 7.36 12.24 9.75
CA MET A 103 8.65 12.13 9.07
C MET A 103 8.76 13.07 7.88
N PHE A 104 7.74 13.15 7.03
CA PHE A 104 7.86 13.79 5.72
C PHE A 104 7.11 15.12 5.59
N VAL A 105 6.03 15.33 6.33
CA VAL A 105 5.17 16.52 6.19
C VAL A 105 5.45 17.54 7.28
N MET A 106 5.47 17.11 8.53
CA MET A 106 5.55 17.96 9.72
C MET A 106 6.76 18.92 9.74
N PRO A 107 7.98 18.49 9.33
CA PRO A 107 9.17 19.35 9.46
C PRO A 107 9.14 20.58 8.56
N THR A 108 8.53 20.48 7.39
CA THR A 108 8.57 21.50 6.32
C THR A 108 7.18 21.96 5.93
N PHE A 109 6.47 21.16 5.14
CA PHE A 109 5.16 21.49 4.58
C PHE A 109 4.09 21.73 5.65
N GLY A 110 4.15 20.97 6.74
CA GLY A 110 3.22 21.09 7.87
C GLY A 110 3.20 22.44 8.56
N LYS A 111 4.27 23.24 8.44
CA LYS A 111 4.37 24.59 9.01
C LYS A 111 3.66 25.67 8.20
N LYS A 112 3.23 25.36 6.97
CA LYS A 112 2.49 26.30 6.14
C LYS A 112 1.11 26.60 6.75
N ARG A 113 0.65 27.83 6.55
CA ARG A 113 -0.73 28.21 6.96
C ARG A 113 -1.74 27.53 6.06
N ILE A 114 -2.73 26.88 6.66
CA ILE A 114 -3.71 26.04 5.92
C ILE A 114 -4.44 26.82 4.83
N VAL A 115 -4.82 28.06 5.10
CA VAL A 115 -5.56 28.94 4.16
C VAL A 115 -4.69 29.46 2.99
N GLN A 116 -3.36 29.32 3.06
CA GLN A 116 -2.44 29.78 2.03
C GLN A 116 -1.96 28.64 1.12
N VAL A 117 -2.25 27.39 1.47
CA VAL A 117 -1.82 26.25 0.67
C VAL A 117 -2.69 26.12 -0.58
N VAL A 118 -2.04 26.17 -1.73
CA VAL A 118 -2.67 25.97 -3.04
C VAL A 118 -2.20 24.67 -3.69
N LYS A 119 -2.90 24.21 -4.72
CA LYS A 119 -2.59 22.96 -5.45
C LYS A 119 -1.15 22.89 -5.93
N SER A 120 -0.58 24.02 -6.39
CA SER A 120 0.82 24.09 -6.82
C SER A 120 1.83 23.87 -5.70
N ASP A 121 1.50 24.21 -4.46
CA ASP A 121 2.36 23.91 -3.31
C ASP A 121 2.42 22.42 -3.01
N VAL A 122 1.27 21.76 -3.06
CA VAL A 122 1.18 20.29 -2.89
C VAL A 122 1.95 19.57 -4.01
N LYS A 123 1.79 20.03 -5.24
CA LYS A 123 2.51 19.46 -6.40
C LYS A 123 4.03 19.62 -6.26
N ARG A 124 4.51 20.81 -5.90
CA ARG A 124 5.94 21.06 -5.64
C ARG A 124 6.47 20.19 -4.49
N PHE A 125 5.68 20.02 -3.44
CA PHE A 125 6.05 19.18 -2.32
C PHE A 125 6.22 17.71 -2.75
N TYR A 126 5.29 17.14 -3.52
CA TYR A 126 5.42 15.76 -4.01
C TYR A 126 6.56 15.59 -5.01
N ASN A 127 6.79 16.55 -5.90
CA ASN A 127 7.95 16.53 -6.79
C ASN A 127 9.25 16.54 -5.99
N ASN A 128 9.36 17.37 -4.94
CA ASN A 128 10.54 17.37 -4.07
C ASN A 128 10.77 16.01 -3.39
N LEU A 129 9.70 15.37 -2.87
CA LEU A 129 9.80 14.03 -2.28
C LEU A 129 10.28 12.98 -3.30
N CYS A 130 9.90 13.12 -4.57
CA CYS A 130 10.32 12.21 -5.63
C CYS A 130 11.74 12.51 -6.13
N ASP A 131 12.01 13.76 -6.49
CA ASP A 131 13.20 14.15 -7.26
C ASP A 131 14.42 14.39 -6.35
N VAL A 132 14.19 14.89 -5.13
CA VAL A 132 15.27 15.24 -4.17
C VAL A 132 15.43 14.19 -3.09
N GLU A 133 14.32 13.76 -2.48
CA GLU A 133 14.35 12.73 -1.42
C GLU A 133 14.36 11.30 -1.98
N HIS A 134 14.21 11.14 -3.29
CA HIS A 134 14.21 9.86 -4.02
C HIS A 134 13.22 8.83 -3.48
N LEU A 135 12.07 9.29 -2.98
CA LEU A 135 11.04 8.39 -2.47
C LEU A 135 10.29 7.69 -3.61
N LYS A 136 9.97 6.42 -3.40
CA LYS A 136 9.12 5.67 -4.32
C LYS A 136 7.71 6.26 -4.37
N ILE A 137 7.09 6.24 -5.53
CA ILE A 137 5.71 6.73 -5.75
C ILE A 137 4.71 6.10 -4.77
N SER A 138 4.88 4.81 -4.43
CA SER A 138 4.05 4.13 -3.43
C SER A 138 4.19 4.72 -2.02
N THR A 139 5.36 5.25 -1.66
CA THR A 139 5.57 5.95 -0.39
C THR A 139 4.90 7.32 -0.42
N ILE A 140 5.04 8.04 -1.54
CA ILE A 140 4.38 9.35 -1.74
C ILE A 140 2.85 9.19 -1.74
N ASP A 141 2.32 8.09 -2.27
CA ASP A 141 0.89 7.75 -2.21
C ASP A 141 0.39 7.58 -0.75
N ASN A 142 1.18 6.94 0.10
CA ASN A 142 0.88 6.83 1.53
C ASN A 142 0.92 8.20 2.25
N ILE A 143 1.88 9.06 1.90
CA ILE A 143 1.96 10.44 2.42
C ILE A 143 0.73 11.24 1.94
N HIS A 144 0.36 11.12 0.67
CA HIS A 144 -0.82 11.75 0.11
C HIS A 144 -2.11 11.31 0.85
N ASN A 145 -2.25 10.02 1.13
CA ASN A 145 -3.43 9.48 1.78
C ASN A 145 -3.68 10.10 3.17
N VAL A 146 -2.64 10.39 3.94
CA VAL A 146 -2.81 11.09 5.21
C VAL A 146 -2.99 12.59 5.02
N LEU A 147 -2.21 13.23 4.12
CA LEU A 147 -2.28 14.66 3.88
C LEU A 147 -3.64 15.07 3.31
N HIS A 148 -4.19 14.27 2.39
CA HIS A 148 -5.54 14.47 1.85
C HIS A 148 -6.60 14.46 2.95
N GLN A 149 -6.52 13.51 3.90
CA GLN A 149 -7.45 13.44 5.02
C GLN A 149 -7.33 14.66 5.96
N VAL A 150 -6.10 15.15 6.19
CA VAL A 150 -5.85 16.36 6.99
C VAL A 150 -6.49 17.60 6.33
N PHE A 151 -6.32 17.76 5.02
CA PHE A 151 -6.99 18.86 4.30
C PHE A 151 -8.51 18.67 4.21
N GLN A 152 -8.99 17.43 4.20
CA GLN A 152 -10.43 17.17 4.22
C GLN A 152 -11.06 17.67 5.51
N VAL A 153 -10.42 17.47 6.68
CA VAL A 153 -10.89 18.07 7.94
C VAL A 153 -10.97 19.58 7.84
N ALA A 154 -9.99 20.23 7.19
CA ALA A 154 -10.01 21.66 7.00
C ALA A 154 -11.15 22.14 6.07
N VAL A 155 -11.55 21.33 5.09
CA VAL A 155 -12.74 21.59 4.25
C VAL A 155 -14.02 21.39 5.04
N ASP A 156 -14.14 20.27 5.75
CA ASP A 156 -15.34 19.89 6.52
C ASP A 156 -15.63 20.93 7.65
N ASP A 157 -14.57 21.48 8.23
CA ASP A 157 -14.66 22.55 9.24
C ASP A 157 -14.77 23.96 8.67
N ASN A 158 -14.87 24.10 7.34
CA ASN A 158 -14.94 25.37 6.62
C ASN A 158 -13.74 26.30 6.87
N TYR A 159 -12.52 25.77 6.99
CA TYR A 159 -11.30 26.57 7.01
C TYR A 159 -10.82 26.91 5.60
N ILE A 160 -11.07 26.03 4.64
CA ILE A 160 -10.75 26.19 3.22
C ILE A 160 -11.92 25.67 2.35
N ARG A 161 -12.06 26.21 1.13
CA ARG A 161 -13.17 25.86 0.22
C ARG A 161 -13.03 24.50 -0.46
N ALA A 162 -11.81 24.09 -0.75
CA ALA A 162 -11.53 22.87 -1.50
C ALA A 162 -10.23 22.24 -1.02
N ASN A 163 -10.15 20.93 -1.17
CA ASN A 163 -8.96 20.17 -0.81
C ASN A 163 -7.85 20.37 -1.86
N PRO A 164 -6.71 20.98 -1.49
CA PRO A 164 -5.61 21.22 -2.45
C PRO A 164 -4.90 19.95 -2.89
N CYS A 165 -5.13 18.82 -2.21
CA CYS A 165 -4.55 17.52 -2.57
C CYS A 165 -5.32 16.81 -3.70
N ASP A 166 -6.54 17.28 -4.06
CA ASP A 166 -7.37 16.60 -5.05
C ASP A 166 -6.68 16.43 -6.40
N LYS A 167 -6.52 15.17 -6.82
CA LYS A 167 -5.95 14.75 -8.11
C LYS A 167 -4.46 15.07 -8.32
N MET A 168 -3.73 15.49 -7.27
CA MET A 168 -2.35 15.97 -7.42
C MET A 168 -1.34 14.87 -7.76
N LEU A 169 -1.62 13.60 -7.43
CA LEU A 169 -0.70 12.48 -7.74
C LEU A 169 -0.82 11.94 -9.16
N LYS A 170 -1.90 12.26 -9.89
CA LYS A 170 -2.14 11.64 -11.19
C LYS A 170 -1.01 11.87 -12.19
N GLU A 171 -0.56 13.12 -12.31
CA GLU A 171 0.52 13.49 -13.23
C GLU A 171 1.86 12.87 -12.81
N LEU A 172 2.17 12.88 -11.51
CA LEU A 172 3.39 12.28 -10.97
C LEU A 172 3.44 10.78 -11.25
N LYS A 173 2.32 10.07 -11.07
CA LYS A 173 2.20 8.64 -11.39
C LYS A 173 2.41 8.37 -12.88
N VAL A 174 1.95 9.25 -13.76
CA VAL A 174 2.15 9.11 -15.22
C VAL A 174 3.60 9.42 -15.61
N ALA A 175 4.16 10.53 -15.08
CA ALA A 175 5.51 10.99 -15.42
C ALA A 175 6.62 10.00 -15.05
N HIS A 176 6.45 9.30 -13.93
CA HIS A 176 7.43 8.31 -13.44
C HIS A 176 7.09 6.88 -13.85
N GLY A 177 6.27 6.70 -14.91
CA GLY A 177 5.91 5.41 -15.47
C GLY A 177 5.50 4.45 -14.36
N HIS A 178 4.32 4.60 -13.81
CA HIS A 178 3.83 3.73 -12.74
C HIS A 178 3.58 2.32 -13.31
N GLU A 179 4.62 1.69 -13.82
CA GLU A 179 4.70 0.25 -13.87
C GLU A 179 4.86 -0.21 -12.43
N VAL A 180 3.72 -0.53 -11.83
CA VAL A 180 3.76 -1.46 -10.69
C VAL A 180 4.44 -2.69 -11.26
N GLU A 181 5.69 -2.94 -10.85
CA GLU A 181 6.34 -4.23 -11.13
C GLU A 181 5.34 -5.31 -10.73
N LYS A 182 4.73 -5.93 -11.75
CA LYS A 182 3.74 -6.97 -11.50
C LYS A 182 4.45 -8.08 -10.76
N ARG A 183 3.95 -8.40 -9.59
CA ARG A 183 4.45 -9.53 -8.80
C ARG A 183 4.21 -10.79 -9.61
N LYS A 184 5.29 -11.37 -10.14
CA LYS A 184 5.20 -12.64 -10.88
C LYS A 184 5.22 -13.79 -9.89
N ALA A 185 4.37 -14.78 -10.14
CA ALA A 185 4.43 -16.08 -9.47
C ALA A 185 5.73 -16.80 -9.85
N LEU A 186 6.21 -17.67 -8.99
CA LEU A 186 7.28 -18.58 -9.36
C LEU A 186 6.78 -19.52 -10.47
N SER A 187 7.61 -19.82 -11.45
CA SER A 187 7.34 -20.90 -12.41
C SER A 187 7.33 -22.26 -11.70
N GLU A 188 6.74 -23.28 -12.31
CA GLU A 188 6.78 -24.65 -11.75
C GLU A 188 8.22 -25.13 -11.54
N ALA A 189 9.10 -24.86 -12.50
CA ALA A 189 10.52 -25.23 -12.39
C ALA A 189 11.20 -24.50 -11.22
N GLN A 190 10.93 -23.19 -11.04
CA GLN A 190 11.47 -22.43 -9.91
C GLN A 190 10.92 -22.89 -8.56
N GLN A 191 9.62 -23.24 -8.51
CA GLN A 191 8.98 -23.78 -7.31
C GLN A 191 9.62 -25.12 -6.92
N ASN A 192 9.80 -26.03 -7.88
CA ASN A 192 10.41 -27.34 -7.65
C ASN A 192 11.89 -27.19 -7.24
N LEU A 193 12.67 -26.35 -7.92
CA LEU A 193 14.03 -26.04 -7.55
C LEU A 193 14.15 -25.52 -6.11
N PHE A 194 13.29 -24.59 -5.73
CA PHE A 194 13.26 -24.02 -4.38
C PHE A 194 12.99 -25.08 -3.31
N LEU A 195 11.94 -25.90 -3.51
CA LEU A 195 11.57 -26.93 -2.54
C LEU A 195 12.62 -28.04 -2.45
N GLN A 196 13.17 -28.48 -3.60
CA GLN A 196 14.21 -29.49 -3.64
C GLN A 196 15.50 -29.01 -2.94
N PHE A 197 15.91 -27.74 -3.20
CA PHE A 197 17.07 -27.16 -2.55
C PHE A 197 16.92 -27.12 -1.02
N LEU A 198 15.70 -26.85 -0.51
CA LEU A 198 15.43 -26.87 0.93
C LEU A 198 15.55 -28.28 1.53
N LEU A 199 15.11 -29.31 0.80
CA LEU A 199 15.21 -30.71 1.25
C LEU A 199 16.64 -31.20 1.25
N ASP A 200 17.40 -30.88 0.19
CA ASP A 200 18.77 -31.43 -0.04
C ASP A 200 19.82 -30.68 0.79
N THR A 201 19.49 -29.52 1.35
CA THR A 201 20.49 -28.69 2.04
C THR A 201 20.25 -28.72 3.55
N GLU A 202 21.06 -29.45 4.30
CA GLU A 202 20.97 -29.62 5.75
C GLU A 202 20.84 -28.26 6.48
N ARG A 203 21.59 -27.26 6.03
CA ARG A 203 21.53 -25.88 6.60
C ARG A 203 20.14 -25.25 6.48
N TYR A 204 19.31 -25.66 5.51
CA TYR A 204 18.04 -25.02 5.18
C TYR A 204 16.81 -25.92 5.31
N ASN A 205 16.99 -27.22 5.56
CA ASN A 205 15.89 -28.19 5.62
C ASN A 205 14.82 -27.83 6.69
N HIS A 206 15.25 -27.22 7.80
CA HIS A 206 14.32 -26.74 8.85
C HIS A 206 13.38 -25.62 8.37
N TRP A 207 13.65 -24.96 7.22
CA TRP A 207 12.75 -23.99 6.60
C TRP A 207 11.73 -24.63 5.66
N TYR A 208 11.90 -25.93 5.33
CA TYR A 208 11.02 -26.61 4.40
C TYR A 208 9.55 -26.59 4.86
N PRO A 209 9.19 -26.97 6.10
CA PRO A 209 7.80 -26.97 6.55
C PRO A 209 7.14 -25.59 6.41
N VAL A 210 7.81 -24.53 6.87
CA VAL A 210 7.33 -23.15 6.83
C VAL A 210 6.98 -22.70 5.40
N PHE A 211 7.94 -22.89 4.47
CA PHE A 211 7.74 -22.38 3.10
C PHE A 211 6.86 -23.28 2.26
N TYR A 212 6.87 -24.60 2.52
CA TYR A 212 5.95 -25.53 1.89
C TYR A 212 4.50 -25.23 2.25
N ILE A 213 4.21 -24.98 3.53
CA ILE A 213 2.89 -24.63 3.99
C ILE A 213 2.43 -23.29 3.41
N LEU A 214 3.28 -22.25 3.40
CA LEU A 214 2.96 -20.97 2.74
C LEU A 214 2.61 -21.15 1.27
N LEU A 215 3.38 -21.97 0.56
CA LEU A 215 3.24 -22.19 -0.88
C LEU A 215 1.97 -22.99 -1.22
N ASN A 216 1.49 -23.85 -0.31
CA ASN A 216 0.37 -24.74 -0.55
C ASN A 216 -0.92 -24.41 0.22
N THR A 217 -0.93 -23.30 0.98
CA THR A 217 -2.12 -22.81 1.69
C THR A 217 -2.47 -21.38 1.30
N GLY A 218 -1.52 -20.64 0.74
CA GLY A 218 -1.69 -19.24 0.40
C GLY A 218 -1.96 -18.34 1.60
N MET A 219 -1.67 -18.75 2.83
CA MET A 219 -1.80 -17.90 4.02
C MET A 219 -0.94 -16.64 3.90
N ARG A 220 -1.37 -15.55 4.53
CA ARG A 220 -0.48 -14.40 4.73
C ARG A 220 0.60 -14.77 5.74
N VAL A 221 1.80 -14.22 5.55
CA VAL A 221 2.92 -14.56 6.45
C VAL A 221 2.62 -14.35 7.92
N GLY A 222 1.88 -13.29 8.27
CA GLY A 222 1.48 -13.05 9.67
C GLY A 222 0.39 -14.01 10.17
N GLU A 223 -0.43 -14.57 9.29
CA GLU A 223 -1.38 -15.65 9.61
C GLU A 223 -0.61 -16.94 9.93
N LEU A 224 0.39 -17.28 9.10
CA LEU A 224 1.24 -18.45 9.33
C LEU A 224 2.07 -18.30 10.63
N THR A 225 2.79 -17.19 10.79
CA THR A 225 3.64 -17.00 11.97
C THR A 225 2.86 -16.87 13.27
N GLY A 226 1.57 -16.52 13.17
CA GLY A 226 0.65 -16.50 14.29
C GLY A 226 -0.06 -17.84 14.56
N LEU A 227 0.09 -18.84 13.68
CA LEU A 227 -0.63 -20.10 13.77
C LEU A 227 -0.21 -20.90 15.01
N ARG A 228 -1.17 -21.50 15.69
CA ARG A 228 -0.98 -22.30 16.90
C ARG A 228 -1.35 -23.76 16.61
N TRP A 229 -0.81 -24.71 17.39
CA TRP A 229 -1.15 -26.13 17.21
C TRP A 229 -2.65 -26.40 17.31
N ARG A 230 -3.39 -25.71 18.16
CA ARG A 230 -4.84 -25.84 18.31
C ARG A 230 -5.66 -25.27 17.13
N ASP A 231 -5.03 -24.49 16.24
CA ASP A 231 -5.67 -23.95 15.04
C ASP A 231 -5.60 -24.94 13.86
N VAL A 232 -4.89 -26.08 14.03
CA VAL A 232 -4.73 -27.14 13.02
C VAL A 232 -5.48 -28.37 13.48
N ASP A 233 -6.60 -28.68 12.82
CA ASP A 233 -7.38 -29.87 13.04
C ASP A 233 -6.90 -30.98 12.09
N PHE A 234 -6.12 -31.91 12.63
CA PHE A 234 -5.59 -33.04 11.88
C PHE A 234 -6.67 -34.09 11.56
N ASP A 235 -7.69 -34.21 12.36
CA ASP A 235 -8.76 -35.22 12.19
C ASP A 235 -9.74 -34.76 11.12
N ALA A 236 -10.23 -33.51 11.22
CA ALA A 236 -11.11 -32.90 10.23
C ALA A 236 -10.36 -32.44 8.95
N GLY A 237 -9.04 -32.30 8.98
CA GLY A 237 -8.22 -31.90 7.84
C GLY A 237 -8.35 -30.42 7.47
N PHE A 238 -8.43 -29.52 8.46
CA PHE A 238 -8.57 -28.07 8.23
C PHE A 238 -7.59 -27.26 9.08
N ILE A 239 -7.24 -26.07 8.54
CA ILE A 239 -6.47 -25.05 9.22
C ILE A 239 -7.37 -23.84 9.46
N SER A 240 -7.61 -23.47 10.71
CA SER A 240 -8.41 -22.30 11.09
C SER A 240 -7.56 -21.04 11.12
N VAL A 241 -7.83 -20.11 10.19
CA VAL A 241 -7.18 -18.80 10.13
C VAL A 241 -8.10 -17.76 10.75
N ASN A 242 -7.85 -17.41 12.01
CA ASN A 242 -8.72 -16.56 12.82
C ASN A 242 -8.00 -15.33 13.43
N HIS A 243 -6.69 -15.19 13.23
CA HIS A 243 -5.88 -14.08 13.70
C HIS A 243 -4.60 -13.91 12.86
N THR A 244 -3.88 -12.83 13.13
CA THR A 244 -2.64 -12.48 12.42
C THR A 244 -1.64 -11.92 13.42
N LEU A 245 -0.46 -12.50 13.49
CA LEU A 245 0.67 -11.94 14.22
C LEU A 245 1.26 -10.78 13.44
N VAL A 246 1.44 -9.64 14.09
CA VAL A 246 2.03 -8.44 13.50
C VAL A 246 3.19 -7.93 14.37
N TYR A 247 4.18 -7.33 13.73
CA TYR A 247 5.35 -6.74 14.37
C TYR A 247 5.60 -5.37 13.77
N TYR A 248 5.35 -4.30 14.55
CA TYR A 248 5.50 -2.92 14.09
C TYR A 248 5.78 -1.99 15.28
N ASN A 249 6.19 -0.75 14.99
CA ASN A 249 6.40 0.26 16.02
C ASN A 249 5.06 0.85 16.45
N HIS A 250 4.67 0.57 17.70
CA HIS A 250 3.44 1.05 18.31
C HIS A 250 3.48 2.53 18.69
N ARG A 251 4.68 3.16 18.57
CA ARG A 251 4.91 4.58 18.89
C ARG A 251 4.51 4.96 20.31
N ASP A 252 4.74 4.03 21.22
CA ASP A 252 4.67 4.16 22.65
C ASP A 252 6.07 3.98 23.26
N GLU A 253 6.17 3.95 24.57
CA GLU A 253 7.44 3.79 25.30
C GLU A 253 8.14 2.44 25.02
N LEU A 254 7.37 1.41 24.66
CA LEU A 254 7.89 0.07 24.37
C LEU A 254 8.40 -0.05 22.92
N GLY A 255 8.00 0.86 22.03
CA GLY A 255 8.49 0.94 20.67
C GLY A 255 7.96 -0.16 19.74
N THR A 256 8.83 -1.08 19.30
CA THR A 256 8.47 -2.13 18.34
C THR A 256 8.31 -3.46 19.03
N TYR A 257 7.11 -4.03 18.96
CA TYR A 257 6.80 -5.34 19.55
C TYR A 257 5.72 -6.10 18.79
N PHE A 258 5.52 -7.36 19.15
CA PHE A 258 4.48 -8.20 18.58
C PHE A 258 3.12 -7.90 19.17
N SER A 259 2.09 -7.99 18.33
CA SER A 259 0.69 -7.97 18.75
C SER A 259 -0.15 -8.87 17.85
N ILE A 260 -1.36 -9.22 18.32
CA ILE A 260 -2.31 -10.03 17.58
C ILE A 260 -3.41 -9.14 17.01
N ASN A 261 -3.60 -9.21 15.69
CA ASN A 261 -4.74 -8.61 15.03
C ASN A 261 -5.79 -9.69 14.73
N THR A 262 -6.97 -9.55 15.30
CA THR A 262 -8.13 -10.37 14.93
C THR A 262 -8.88 -9.73 13.75
N PRO A 263 -9.53 -10.52 12.89
CA PRO A 263 -10.40 -9.99 11.86
C PRO A 263 -11.53 -9.14 12.44
N LYS A 264 -11.90 -8.04 11.76
CA LYS A 264 -13.01 -7.18 12.20
C LYS A 264 -14.40 -7.79 11.97
N THR A 265 -14.50 -8.79 11.10
CA THR A 265 -15.73 -9.46 10.69
C THR A 265 -15.51 -10.96 10.66
N ASP A 266 -16.58 -11.74 10.81
CA ASP A 266 -16.52 -13.20 10.71
C ASP A 266 -16.05 -13.67 9.33
N ALA A 267 -16.33 -12.93 8.27
CA ALA A 267 -15.78 -13.19 6.93
C ALA A 267 -14.23 -13.15 6.85
N GLY A 268 -13.58 -12.57 7.84
CA GLY A 268 -12.11 -12.59 7.95
C GLY A 268 -11.58 -13.87 8.61
N LYS A 269 -12.44 -14.68 9.21
CA LYS A 269 -12.12 -16.02 9.70
C LYS A 269 -12.43 -17.00 8.58
N ARG A 270 -11.52 -17.90 8.31
CA ARG A 270 -11.69 -18.92 7.27
C ARG A 270 -11.00 -20.21 7.66
N GLU A 271 -11.47 -21.27 7.07
CA GLU A 271 -10.85 -22.59 7.15
C GLU A 271 -10.20 -22.92 5.81
N ILE A 272 -8.97 -23.39 5.84
CA ILE A 272 -8.23 -23.83 4.67
C ILE A 272 -8.16 -25.35 4.70
N PRO A 273 -8.67 -26.07 3.69
CA PRO A 273 -8.52 -27.52 3.59
C PRO A 273 -7.04 -27.90 3.57
N MET A 274 -6.68 -28.89 4.36
CA MET A 274 -5.31 -29.35 4.50
C MET A 274 -5.07 -30.54 3.57
N ILE A 275 -4.30 -30.33 2.52
CA ILE A 275 -3.83 -31.40 1.64
C ILE A 275 -2.77 -32.24 2.36
N GLU A 276 -2.57 -33.49 1.92
CA GLU A 276 -1.67 -34.44 2.56
C GLU A 276 -0.22 -33.91 2.71
N GLY A 277 0.32 -33.28 1.68
CA GLY A 277 1.66 -32.66 1.76
C GLY A 277 1.79 -31.57 2.82
N VAL A 278 0.70 -30.80 3.07
CA VAL A 278 0.65 -29.80 4.14
C VAL A 278 0.60 -30.46 5.50
N ARG A 279 -0.19 -31.55 5.63
CA ARG A 279 -0.20 -32.38 6.85
C ARG A 279 1.19 -32.87 7.20
N ASN A 280 1.86 -33.50 6.24
CA ASN A 280 3.21 -34.03 6.40
C ASN A 280 4.21 -32.93 6.78
N ALA A 281 4.08 -31.72 6.23
CA ALA A 281 4.92 -30.59 6.61
C ALA A 281 4.70 -30.15 8.07
N PHE A 282 3.47 -30.15 8.58
CA PHE A 282 3.21 -29.89 10.01
C PHE A 282 3.77 -31.01 10.90
N GLU A 283 3.69 -32.24 10.48
CA GLU A 283 4.27 -33.37 11.23
C GLU A 283 5.79 -33.29 11.29
N LEU A 284 6.45 -32.92 10.17
CA LEU A 284 7.88 -32.65 10.15
C LEU A 284 8.27 -31.52 11.10
N GLU A 285 7.51 -30.44 11.14
CA GLU A 285 7.75 -29.33 12.08
C GLU A 285 7.62 -29.81 13.54
N ARG A 286 6.58 -30.59 13.84
CA ARG A 286 6.36 -31.17 15.17
C ARG A 286 7.50 -32.10 15.60
N GLN A 287 7.95 -32.94 14.66
CA GLN A 287 9.07 -33.84 14.89
C GLN A 287 10.37 -33.04 15.14
N HIS A 288 10.67 -32.07 14.29
CA HIS A 288 11.84 -31.20 14.45
C HIS A 288 11.85 -30.46 15.81
N GLN A 289 10.71 -29.94 16.25
CA GLN A 289 10.60 -29.30 17.54
C GLN A 289 10.85 -30.29 18.71
N LYS A 290 10.29 -31.49 18.62
CA LYS A 290 10.47 -32.55 19.62
C LYS A 290 11.94 -33.00 19.71
N GLU A 291 12.59 -33.24 18.57
CA GLU A 291 13.98 -33.70 18.51
C GLU A 291 14.98 -32.65 19.05
N ASN A 292 14.68 -31.37 18.82
CA ASN A 292 15.53 -30.26 19.25
C ASN A 292 15.10 -29.63 20.61
N GLY A 293 14.08 -30.17 21.26
CA GLY A 293 13.56 -29.63 22.52
C GLY A 293 13.01 -28.21 22.42
N ILE A 294 12.50 -27.83 21.24
CA ILE A 294 11.95 -26.49 21.00
C ILE A 294 10.50 -26.44 21.51
N VAL A 295 10.24 -25.55 22.42
CA VAL A 295 8.91 -25.31 22.98
C VAL A 295 8.58 -23.82 22.80
N SER A 296 7.36 -23.52 22.36
CA SER A 296 6.89 -22.13 22.25
C SER A 296 6.88 -21.47 23.64
N LYS A 297 7.59 -20.36 23.76
CA LYS A 297 7.67 -19.55 24.99
C LYS A 297 6.93 -18.23 24.88
N SER A 298 6.57 -17.84 23.66
CA SER A 298 5.90 -16.55 23.43
C SER A 298 4.47 -16.58 23.89
N ARG A 299 4.08 -15.53 24.64
CA ARG A 299 2.69 -15.23 24.98
C ARG A 299 2.38 -13.80 24.56
N ILE A 300 1.49 -13.63 23.61
CA ILE A 300 1.20 -12.34 22.97
C ILE A 300 -0.32 -12.14 22.95
N ASP A 301 -0.81 -11.09 23.62
CA ASP A 301 -2.24 -10.75 23.72
C ASP A 301 -3.13 -11.95 24.13
N GLY A 302 -2.61 -12.81 25.02
CA GLY A 302 -3.29 -14.03 25.49
C GLY A 302 -3.21 -15.24 24.55
N PHE A 303 -2.50 -15.12 23.43
CA PHE A 303 -2.20 -16.21 22.49
C PHE A 303 -0.86 -16.85 22.85
N GLU A 304 -0.81 -18.16 22.83
CA GLU A 304 0.35 -18.99 23.16
C GLU A 304 0.36 -20.25 22.31
N ASP A 305 1.39 -21.09 22.43
CA ASP A 305 1.55 -22.35 21.71
C ASP A 305 1.66 -22.16 20.18
N PHE A 306 2.43 -21.15 19.77
CA PHE A 306 2.71 -20.89 18.36
C PHE A 306 3.54 -22.00 17.72
N ILE A 307 3.20 -22.36 16.47
CA ILE A 307 3.88 -23.42 15.73
C ILE A 307 5.28 -22.96 15.29
N PHE A 308 5.35 -21.83 14.57
CA PHE A 308 6.58 -21.41 13.91
C PHE A 308 7.40 -20.48 14.82
N VAL A 309 8.21 -21.09 15.65
CA VAL A 309 9.11 -20.39 16.58
C VAL A 309 10.57 -20.60 16.19
N ASN A 310 11.44 -19.73 16.70
CA ASN A 310 12.89 -19.90 16.55
C ASN A 310 13.42 -20.96 17.54
N ARG A 311 14.72 -21.28 17.44
CA ARG A 311 15.40 -22.24 18.34
C ARG A 311 15.28 -21.93 19.84
N ASN A 312 14.95 -20.67 20.19
CA ASN A 312 14.77 -20.24 21.56
C ASN A 312 13.29 -20.35 22.03
N GLY A 313 12.38 -20.77 21.14
CA GLY A 313 10.94 -20.84 21.40
C GLY A 313 10.19 -19.52 21.21
N GLU A 314 10.79 -18.52 20.56
CA GLU A 314 10.18 -17.22 20.34
C GLU A 314 9.58 -17.14 18.94
N VAL A 315 8.43 -16.44 18.80
CA VAL A 315 7.78 -16.22 17.49
C VAL A 315 8.66 -15.46 16.54
N GLN A 316 8.46 -15.72 15.24
CA GLN A 316 9.19 -15.08 14.17
C GLN A 316 8.29 -14.06 13.45
N HIS A 317 8.88 -12.98 12.95
CA HIS A 317 8.15 -11.98 12.16
C HIS A 317 8.48 -12.10 10.67
N GLN A 318 7.64 -11.50 9.83
CA GLN A 318 7.78 -11.49 8.37
C GLN A 318 9.20 -11.13 7.89
N GLY A 319 9.87 -10.19 8.56
CA GLY A 319 11.22 -9.77 8.20
C GLY A 319 12.26 -10.89 8.31
N THR A 320 12.12 -11.75 9.31
CA THR A 320 13.00 -12.93 9.51
C THR A 320 12.82 -13.92 8.37
N LEU A 321 11.58 -14.28 8.03
CA LEU A 321 11.29 -15.21 6.94
C LEU A 321 11.76 -14.65 5.59
N ASN A 322 11.52 -13.38 5.32
CA ASN A 322 11.99 -12.76 4.08
C ASN A 322 13.52 -12.67 3.98
N LYS A 323 14.23 -12.47 5.09
CA LYS A 323 15.70 -12.54 5.12
C LYS A 323 16.19 -13.97 4.85
N ALA A 324 15.50 -14.98 5.39
CA ALA A 324 15.79 -16.38 5.11
C ALA A 324 15.59 -16.69 3.62
N LEU A 325 14.45 -16.31 3.03
CA LEU A 325 14.18 -16.50 1.60
C LEU A 325 15.26 -15.90 0.69
N LYS A 326 15.67 -14.65 0.96
CA LYS A 326 16.73 -13.99 0.18
C LYS A 326 18.05 -14.75 0.23
N ARG A 327 18.43 -15.25 1.42
CA ARG A 327 19.66 -16.04 1.59
C ARG A 327 19.55 -17.39 0.90
N ILE A 328 18.41 -18.08 1.06
CA ILE A 328 18.15 -19.38 0.41
C ILE A 328 18.18 -19.23 -1.11
N ALA A 329 17.50 -18.23 -1.67
CA ALA A 329 17.47 -18.01 -3.11
C ALA A 329 18.86 -17.71 -3.68
N ARG A 330 19.67 -16.91 -2.98
CA ARG A 330 21.06 -16.64 -3.36
C ARG A 330 21.89 -17.93 -3.36
N ASP A 331 21.92 -18.64 -2.24
CA ASP A 331 22.76 -19.83 -2.07
C ASP A 331 22.30 -20.98 -3.01
N CYS A 332 21.00 -21.05 -3.33
CA CYS A 332 20.46 -21.94 -4.34
C CYS A 332 20.99 -21.60 -5.74
N ASN A 333 20.90 -20.32 -6.13
CA ASN A 333 21.41 -19.87 -7.43
C ASN A 333 22.91 -20.05 -7.55
N ASP A 334 23.67 -19.75 -6.49
CA ASP A 334 25.12 -19.97 -6.45
C ASP A 334 25.46 -21.46 -6.70
N LYS A 335 24.71 -22.39 -6.08
CA LYS A 335 24.87 -23.84 -6.30
C LYS A 335 24.55 -24.22 -7.74
N VAL A 336 23.43 -23.76 -8.29
CA VAL A 336 23.02 -24.06 -9.68
C VAL A 336 24.10 -23.59 -10.68
N LEU A 337 24.61 -22.36 -10.49
CA LEU A 337 25.64 -21.78 -11.37
C LEU A 337 27.02 -22.47 -11.25
N LEU A 338 27.28 -23.16 -10.14
CA LEU A 338 28.50 -23.96 -9.98
C LEU A 338 28.37 -25.35 -10.61
N GLU A 339 27.15 -25.89 -10.68
CA GLU A 339 26.89 -27.27 -11.18
C GLU A 339 26.47 -27.30 -12.67
N GLN A 340 26.04 -26.19 -13.25
CA GLN A 340 25.53 -26.09 -14.62
C GLN A 340 26.21 -24.95 -15.37
N ASP A 341 26.53 -25.19 -16.65
CA ASP A 341 27.07 -24.15 -17.52
C ASP A 341 26.00 -23.07 -17.83
N ILE A 342 26.43 -21.81 -17.92
CA ILE A 342 25.52 -20.67 -18.20
C ILE A 342 24.88 -20.83 -19.59
N GLU A 343 25.56 -21.48 -20.53
CA GLU A 343 25.06 -21.75 -21.88
C GLU A 343 23.85 -22.68 -21.90
N ASP A 344 23.66 -23.51 -20.87
CA ASP A 344 22.49 -24.39 -20.69
C ASP A 344 21.23 -23.63 -20.22
N ASN A 345 21.32 -22.32 -20.03
CA ASN A 345 20.22 -21.45 -19.56
C ASN A 345 19.54 -21.98 -18.29
N PRO A 346 20.26 -22.12 -17.17
CA PRO A 346 19.79 -22.78 -15.97
C PRO A 346 18.60 -22.02 -15.32
N VAL A 347 17.72 -22.80 -14.70
CA VAL A 347 16.62 -22.22 -13.93
C VAL A 347 17.17 -21.56 -12.66
N LEU A 348 16.96 -20.25 -12.53
CA LEU A 348 17.36 -19.48 -11.36
C LEU A 348 16.14 -18.94 -10.60
N LEU A 349 16.29 -18.84 -9.28
CA LEU A 349 15.27 -18.23 -8.42
C LEU A 349 15.34 -16.70 -8.51
N PRO A 350 14.20 -15.99 -8.72
CA PRO A 350 14.18 -14.55 -8.64
C PRO A 350 14.35 -14.08 -7.18
N ASN A 351 14.58 -12.79 -6.97
CA ASN A 351 14.45 -12.22 -5.64
C ASN A 351 12.95 -12.14 -5.28
N PHE A 352 12.50 -12.94 -4.31
CA PHE A 352 11.09 -13.04 -3.94
C PHE A 352 10.87 -12.96 -2.41
N SER A 353 9.64 -12.76 -2.01
CA SER A 353 9.21 -12.67 -0.61
C SER A 353 8.11 -13.68 -0.30
N CYS A 354 7.78 -13.87 0.97
CA CYS A 354 6.66 -14.71 1.40
C CYS A 354 5.33 -14.38 0.70
N HIS A 355 5.14 -13.13 0.30
CA HIS A 355 3.93 -12.75 -0.44
C HIS A 355 3.88 -13.33 -1.86
N ILE A 356 5.05 -13.54 -2.49
CA ILE A 356 5.12 -14.20 -3.79
C ILE A 356 4.75 -15.68 -3.68
N LEU A 357 5.07 -16.35 -2.57
CA LEU A 357 4.62 -17.75 -2.35
C LEU A 357 3.09 -17.84 -2.34
N ARG A 358 2.43 -16.92 -1.65
CA ARG A 358 0.95 -16.83 -1.68
C ARG A 358 0.43 -16.49 -3.09
N HIS A 359 1.10 -15.60 -3.81
CA HIS A 359 0.73 -15.27 -5.18
C HIS A 359 0.89 -16.49 -6.10
N THR A 360 1.97 -17.25 -5.94
CA THR A 360 2.21 -18.51 -6.66
C THR A 360 1.11 -19.53 -6.40
N PHE A 361 0.71 -19.73 -5.14
CA PHE A 361 -0.42 -20.61 -4.79
C PHE A 361 -1.71 -20.18 -5.49
N ALA A 362 -2.05 -18.89 -5.44
CA ALA A 362 -3.24 -18.37 -6.11
C ALA A 362 -3.19 -18.60 -7.63
N THR A 363 -2.03 -18.39 -8.25
CA THR A 363 -1.81 -18.64 -9.69
C THR A 363 -1.98 -20.12 -10.02
N ARG A 364 -1.43 -21.05 -9.21
CA ARG A 364 -1.60 -22.51 -9.40
C ARG A 364 -3.06 -22.93 -9.31
N LEU A 365 -3.84 -22.39 -8.36
CA LEU A 365 -5.27 -22.66 -8.28
C LEU A 365 -6.03 -22.16 -9.53
N CYS A 366 -5.65 -20.99 -10.07
CA CYS A 366 -6.23 -20.48 -11.32
C CYS A 366 -5.89 -21.38 -12.51
N GLU A 367 -4.63 -21.80 -12.65
CA GLU A 367 -4.16 -22.69 -13.70
C GLU A 367 -4.81 -24.07 -13.62
N ALA A 368 -5.10 -24.57 -12.42
CA ALA A 368 -5.83 -25.80 -12.18
C ALA A 368 -7.36 -25.67 -12.42
N GLY A 369 -7.85 -24.50 -12.83
CA GLY A 369 -9.27 -24.29 -13.12
C GLY A 369 -10.17 -24.23 -11.89
N VAL A 370 -9.63 -24.01 -10.69
CA VAL A 370 -10.42 -23.90 -9.46
C VAL A 370 -11.35 -22.69 -9.54
N ASN A 371 -12.60 -22.87 -9.08
CA ASN A 371 -13.61 -21.81 -9.08
C ASN A 371 -13.10 -20.54 -8.38
N LEU A 372 -13.28 -19.38 -9.02
CA LEU A 372 -12.80 -18.08 -8.53
C LEU A 372 -13.30 -17.76 -7.12
N LYS A 373 -14.56 -18.15 -6.79
CA LYS A 373 -15.14 -17.93 -5.46
C LYS A 373 -14.43 -18.77 -4.40
N VAL A 374 -14.10 -20.02 -4.72
CA VAL A 374 -13.34 -20.91 -3.82
C VAL A 374 -11.92 -20.34 -3.58
N ILE A 375 -11.27 -19.84 -4.64
CA ILE A 375 -9.96 -19.18 -4.52
C ILE A 375 -10.06 -17.95 -3.62
N GLN A 376 -11.08 -17.12 -3.81
CA GLN A 376 -11.32 -15.93 -2.98
C GLN A 376 -11.48 -16.30 -1.51
N ASP A 377 -12.27 -17.34 -1.21
CA ASP A 377 -12.59 -17.79 0.16
C ASP A 377 -11.35 -18.39 0.83
N ILE A 378 -10.59 -19.26 0.15
CA ILE A 378 -9.33 -19.84 0.68
C ILE A 378 -8.32 -18.72 0.98
N LEU A 379 -8.17 -17.77 0.07
CA LEU A 379 -7.25 -16.65 0.26
C LEU A 379 -7.75 -15.61 1.28
N GLY A 380 -9.05 -15.53 1.53
CA GLY A 380 -9.64 -14.50 2.38
C GLY A 380 -9.46 -13.09 1.78
N HIS A 381 -9.75 -12.95 0.49
CA HIS A 381 -9.77 -11.65 -0.18
C HIS A 381 -11.15 -11.00 -0.01
N VAL A 382 -11.20 -9.88 0.71
CA VAL A 382 -12.45 -9.11 0.88
C VAL A 382 -12.93 -8.56 -0.46
N ASP A 383 -12.01 -8.08 -1.31
CA ASP A 383 -12.30 -7.56 -2.64
C ASP A 383 -11.99 -8.61 -3.71
N VAL A 384 -13.01 -8.97 -4.46
CA VAL A 384 -12.96 -9.90 -5.60
C VAL A 384 -11.98 -9.43 -6.67
N SER A 385 -11.80 -8.11 -6.83
CA SER A 385 -10.89 -7.54 -7.83
C SER A 385 -9.45 -8.03 -7.66
N THR A 386 -9.02 -8.25 -6.40
CA THR A 386 -7.68 -8.79 -6.10
C THR A 386 -7.50 -10.21 -6.66
N THR A 387 -8.50 -11.08 -6.49
CA THR A 387 -8.46 -12.45 -7.02
C THR A 387 -8.61 -12.45 -8.54
N MET A 388 -9.48 -11.57 -9.07
CA MET A 388 -9.69 -11.43 -10.51
C MET A 388 -8.43 -10.99 -11.24
N ASN A 389 -7.64 -10.09 -10.68
CA ASN A 389 -6.37 -9.64 -11.29
C ASN A 389 -5.37 -10.81 -11.40
N ILE A 390 -5.27 -11.66 -10.38
CA ILE A 390 -4.43 -12.86 -10.42
C ILE A 390 -4.95 -13.83 -11.48
N TYR A 391 -6.26 -14.05 -11.53
CA TYR A 391 -6.90 -14.92 -12.52
C TYR A 391 -6.64 -14.46 -13.96
N VAL A 392 -6.80 -13.16 -14.24
CA VAL A 392 -6.57 -12.59 -15.57
C VAL A 392 -5.10 -12.75 -15.99
N ASP A 393 -4.16 -12.54 -15.07
CA ASP A 393 -2.72 -12.71 -15.37
C ASP A 393 -2.36 -14.20 -15.60
N ALA A 394 -2.86 -15.12 -14.78
CA ALA A 394 -2.70 -16.56 -14.96
C ALA A 394 -3.30 -17.05 -16.30
N MET A 395 -4.51 -16.57 -16.65
CA MET A 395 -5.17 -16.91 -17.92
C MET A 395 -4.42 -16.38 -19.15
N LYS A 396 -3.72 -15.27 -19.06
CA LYS A 396 -2.87 -14.77 -20.15
C LYS A 396 -1.68 -15.70 -20.42
N GLU A 397 -1.03 -16.16 -19.38
CA GLU A 397 0.08 -17.11 -19.51
C GLU A 397 -0.41 -18.49 -19.98
N LEU A 398 -1.54 -18.97 -19.47
CA LEU A 398 -2.16 -20.21 -19.93
C LEU A 398 -2.54 -20.12 -21.42
N LYS A 399 -3.16 -19.03 -21.87
CA LYS A 399 -3.46 -18.80 -23.30
C LYS A 399 -2.23 -18.88 -24.17
N LYS A 400 -1.10 -18.27 -23.74
CA LYS A 400 0.16 -18.36 -24.50
C LYS A 400 0.66 -19.80 -24.60
N LYS A 401 0.64 -20.54 -23.46
CA LYS A 401 1.05 -21.94 -23.39
C LYS A 401 0.20 -22.82 -24.29
N GLU A 402 -1.13 -22.70 -24.22
CA GLU A 402 -2.08 -23.45 -25.04
C GLU A 402 -1.94 -23.11 -26.54
N MET A 403 -1.80 -21.84 -26.90
CA MET A 403 -1.60 -21.42 -28.29
C MET A 403 -0.24 -21.91 -28.84
N SER A 404 0.80 -21.92 -28.03
CA SER A 404 2.10 -22.51 -28.40
C SER A 404 1.97 -24.03 -28.63
N ALA A 405 1.30 -24.74 -27.73
CA ALA A 405 1.02 -26.16 -27.88
C ALA A 405 0.11 -26.48 -29.06
N PHE A 406 -0.86 -25.62 -29.36
CA PHE A 406 -1.70 -25.72 -30.56
C PHE A 406 -0.87 -25.55 -31.84
N SER A 407 -0.01 -24.54 -31.91
CA SER A 407 0.89 -24.30 -33.04
C SER A 407 1.80 -25.48 -33.33
N SER A 408 2.34 -26.14 -32.29
CA SER A 408 3.18 -27.33 -32.44
C SER A 408 2.41 -28.58 -32.93
N ARG A 409 1.08 -28.64 -32.69
CA ARG A 409 0.23 -29.77 -33.13
C ARG A 409 -0.38 -29.57 -34.52
N THR A 410 -0.58 -28.32 -34.94
CA THR A 410 -1.28 -27.99 -36.20
C THR A 410 -0.35 -27.50 -37.31
N GLY A 411 0.92 -27.27 -37.02
CA GLY A 411 1.92 -26.95 -38.05
C GLY A 411 2.27 -28.18 -38.85
N PRO A 412 2.52 -28.08 -40.19
CA PRO A 412 3.05 -29.17 -40.96
C PRO A 412 4.38 -29.65 -40.33
N SER A 413 4.60 -30.97 -40.34
CA SER A 413 5.84 -31.55 -39.81
C SER A 413 7.06 -30.91 -40.50
N GLY A 414 7.72 -29.96 -39.84
CA GLY A 414 8.86 -29.19 -40.36
C GLY A 414 8.75 -27.66 -40.34
N SER A 415 7.58 -27.06 -40.01
CA SER A 415 7.40 -25.59 -40.02
C SER A 415 7.43 -24.94 -38.64
N ALA A 416 7.70 -25.69 -37.59
CA ALA A 416 7.87 -25.14 -36.25
C ALA A 416 9.21 -24.40 -36.19
N GLY A 417 9.20 -23.09 -36.44
CA GLY A 417 10.36 -22.22 -36.28
C GLY A 417 10.89 -21.56 -37.56
N MET A 418 10.13 -21.55 -38.67
CA MET A 418 10.55 -20.78 -39.84
C MET A 418 10.64 -19.26 -39.49
N THR A 419 11.82 -18.71 -39.72
CA THR A 419 12.06 -17.27 -39.62
C THR A 419 11.35 -16.51 -40.74
N LEU A 420 11.17 -15.19 -40.59
CA LEU A 420 10.63 -14.36 -41.67
C LEU A 420 11.45 -14.46 -42.98
N GLU A 421 12.75 -14.73 -42.90
CA GLU A 421 13.61 -14.92 -44.05
C GLU A 421 13.32 -16.26 -44.75
N GLU A 422 13.10 -17.35 -44.03
CA GLU A 422 12.73 -18.65 -44.60
C GLU A 422 11.34 -18.62 -45.22
N LEU A 423 10.37 -17.90 -44.59
CA LEU A 423 9.04 -17.67 -45.17
C LEU A 423 9.06 -16.79 -46.42
N SER A 424 10.04 -15.89 -46.56
CA SER A 424 10.23 -15.08 -47.76
C SER A 424 10.80 -15.90 -48.94
N GLN A 425 11.61 -16.88 -48.67
CA GLN A 425 12.19 -17.79 -49.67
C GLN A 425 11.15 -18.80 -50.21
N VAL A 426 10.19 -19.22 -49.38
CA VAL A 426 9.08 -20.11 -49.84
C VAL A 426 8.14 -19.36 -50.81
N LYS A 427 7.95 -18.06 -50.65
CA LYS A 427 7.10 -17.24 -51.57
C LYS A 427 7.70 -17.05 -52.97
N THR A 428 8.97 -17.25 -53.14
CA THR A 428 9.65 -17.04 -54.44
C THR A 428 9.64 -18.28 -55.33
N THR A 429 9.18 -19.46 -54.85
CA THR A 429 9.19 -20.71 -55.61
C THR A 429 7.84 -21.13 -56.19
N GLU A 430 6.74 -20.45 -55.86
CA GLU A 430 5.42 -20.66 -56.51
C GLU A 430 5.19 -19.66 -57.63
N GLN A 431 5.67 -19.96 -58.84
CA GLN A 431 5.13 -19.40 -60.08
C GLN A 431 3.70 -19.89 -60.21
N TRP A 432 2.76 -18.96 -60.12
CA TRP A 432 1.39 -19.19 -60.55
C TRP A 432 1.37 -19.40 -62.08
N THR A 433 1.37 -20.65 -62.53
CA THR A 433 0.96 -20.97 -63.88
C THR A 433 -0.55 -20.86 -63.94
N THR A 434 -1.00 -19.85 -64.64
CA THR A 434 -2.35 -19.66 -65.12
C THR A 434 -2.78 -20.87 -65.95
N ALA A 435 -3.93 -21.46 -65.60
CA ALA A 435 -4.87 -22.14 -66.48
C ALA A 435 -6.29 -21.77 -66.12
#